data_68f29aba639d74f40eda9839a0ff2251
#
_entry.id   68f29aba639d74f40eda9839a0ff2251
#
_cell.length_a   1.000
_cell.length_b   1.000
_cell.length_c   1.000
_cell.angle_alpha   90.00
_cell.angle_beta   90.00
_cell.angle_gamma   90.00
#
_symmetry.space_group_name_H-M   'P 1'
#
loop_
_entity.id
_entity.type
_entity.pdbx_description
1 polymer ?
#
loop_
_entity_poly.entity_id
_entity_poly.type
_entity_poly.pdbx_seq_one_letter_code
_entity_poly.pdbx_strand_id
1 'polypeptide(L)'
;MTDKLHGKNLRIWIFALLGGIVFAAFDRCGYMIQHYGTLWAISENPLHKTIFHRILIRVPLFTAGVLISFLLLNWLRGRSTDSGAGLPKRGSQGSTAPQTAMAKSLALYSAAQNIPAFIKYWILYFISFLPAFLGGYPGLFAADAPNQIGWTFSGWLTAHHPLLHTGILCGIFSMTRALGWSDNTAAALCNVLQMIILAGIFAWISCFLKKKQAPQWLWIGTVLFFCLFPFHGMMAVYTTKDTVFSGVLVLCLLQVICMCSTPEEYFKGWRHTIFAGITFSLLLLLRNNGFHTMLACVPFLLIYLWKYRKKLLVLALGLVLVYGVYNGPFLNVIGAESGNAREMYNIVIQTLSRTYVAGGDIRPEEMDVIRPVMDEETMALYTPNLSDPVKNQFHTDAFEEEKAEFLKTWFQVGCRNKKIYIDAFLNTTLGFWYPDVEDEYLEFVCFDIQKDDPHYPHVQMEPKSEWLNRYYTAIGTDASFRQIPIVRELLSMGLYFWLLVLASLYLIYQKEYRKLLWILPLWMYLGTSLLGPAALLRYGYPLMAACPILLFTMWKKEA
;
A
#
# COMPACT_ATOMS: atom_id res chain seq x y z
N MET A 1 -33.56 -20.84 21.93
CA MET A 1 -32.46 -19.94 22.29
C MET A 1 -31.11 -20.66 22.33
N THR A 2 -31.06 -21.89 22.80
CA THR A 2 -29.90 -22.79 22.85
C THR A 2 -29.30 -23.10 21.46
N ASP A 3 -30.11 -23.41 20.45
CA ASP A 3 -29.64 -23.75 19.10
C ASP A 3 -28.93 -22.58 18.37
N LYS A 4 -29.38 -21.33 18.61
CA LYS A 4 -28.71 -20.14 18.03
C LYS A 4 -27.36 -19.85 18.69
N LEU A 5 -27.18 -20.19 19.96
CA LEU A 5 -25.92 -20.07 20.69
C LEU A 5 -24.92 -21.16 20.24
N HIS A 6 -25.38 -22.40 20.06
CA HIS A 6 -24.55 -23.49 19.52
C HIS A 6 -24.08 -23.19 18.09
N GLY A 7 -24.95 -22.71 17.22
CA GLY A 7 -24.60 -22.35 15.85
C GLY A 7 -23.60 -21.18 15.75
N LYS A 8 -23.67 -20.19 16.65
CA LYS A 8 -22.67 -19.09 16.71
C LYS A 8 -21.31 -19.59 17.20
N ASN A 9 -21.30 -20.47 18.20
CA ASN A 9 -20.07 -21.05 18.71
C ASN A 9 -19.38 -21.92 17.66
N LEU A 10 -20.12 -22.79 16.97
CA LEU A 10 -19.55 -23.63 15.91
C LEU A 10 -18.94 -22.78 14.77
N ARG A 11 -19.65 -21.72 14.39
CA ARG A 11 -19.19 -20.85 13.30
C ARG A 11 -17.86 -20.14 13.61
N ILE A 12 -17.66 -19.61 14.82
CA ILE A 12 -16.39 -18.95 15.19
C ILE A 12 -15.23 -19.94 15.10
N TRP A 13 -15.43 -21.20 15.52
CA TRP A 13 -14.42 -22.24 15.43
C TRP A 13 -14.09 -22.61 13.98
N ILE A 14 -15.08 -22.74 13.11
CA ILE A 14 -14.86 -23.01 11.68
C ILE A 14 -14.02 -21.89 11.05
N PHE A 15 -14.37 -20.64 11.29
CA PHE A 15 -13.63 -19.50 10.71
C PHE A 15 -12.25 -19.34 11.34
N ALA A 16 -12.09 -19.64 12.64
CA ALA A 16 -10.79 -19.65 13.28
C ALA A 16 -9.89 -20.74 12.69
N LEU A 17 -10.43 -21.93 12.45
CA LEU A 17 -9.68 -23.04 11.83
C LEU A 17 -9.29 -22.70 10.38
N LEU A 18 -10.22 -22.20 9.57
CA LEU A 18 -9.94 -21.77 8.19
C LEU A 18 -8.85 -20.69 8.17
N GLY A 19 -8.98 -19.68 9.01
CA GLY A 19 -7.95 -18.65 9.19
C GLY A 19 -6.62 -19.24 9.62
N GLY A 20 -6.63 -20.13 10.62
CA GLY A 20 -5.45 -20.82 11.12
C GLY A 20 -4.72 -21.62 10.04
N ILE A 21 -5.45 -22.31 9.16
CA ILE A 21 -4.88 -23.04 8.02
C ILE A 21 -4.22 -22.07 7.05
N VAL A 22 -4.90 -20.98 6.69
CA VAL A 22 -4.38 -19.98 5.75
C VAL A 22 -3.11 -19.32 6.30
N PHE A 23 -3.14 -18.85 7.56
CA PHE A 23 -1.97 -18.25 8.19
C PHE A 23 -0.79 -19.23 8.31
N ALA A 24 -1.06 -20.48 8.72
CA ALA A 24 -0.02 -21.52 8.83
C ALA A 24 0.59 -21.86 7.46
N ALA A 25 -0.24 -21.90 6.40
CA ALA A 25 0.23 -22.15 5.05
C ALA A 25 1.20 -21.06 4.59
N PHE A 26 0.81 -19.80 4.71
CA PHE A 26 1.67 -18.68 4.30
C PHE A 26 2.92 -18.54 5.17
N ASP A 27 2.81 -18.71 6.49
CA ASP A 27 3.97 -18.72 7.39
C ASP A 27 5.01 -19.78 6.96
N ARG A 28 4.56 -20.98 6.63
CA ARG A 28 5.47 -22.05 6.19
C ARG A 28 5.95 -21.85 4.76
N CYS A 29 5.13 -21.35 3.87
CA CYS A 29 5.57 -20.95 2.53
C CYS A 29 6.65 -19.89 2.60
N GLY A 30 6.46 -18.83 3.41
CA GLY A 30 7.45 -17.77 3.60
C GLY A 30 8.77 -18.31 4.13
N TYR A 31 8.72 -19.14 5.17
CA TYR A 31 9.91 -19.81 5.70
C TYR A 31 10.64 -20.64 4.64
N MET A 32 9.91 -21.42 3.83
CA MET A 32 10.52 -22.26 2.79
C MET A 32 11.17 -21.42 1.68
N ILE A 33 10.48 -20.39 1.24
CA ILE A 33 11.00 -19.48 0.21
C ILE A 33 12.24 -18.75 0.71
N GLN A 34 12.21 -18.21 1.93
CA GLN A 34 13.35 -17.46 2.49
C GLN A 34 14.60 -18.31 2.68
N HIS A 35 14.46 -19.53 3.22
CA HIS A 35 15.62 -20.36 3.56
C HIS A 35 16.05 -21.32 2.46
N TYR A 36 15.17 -21.69 1.54
CA TYR A 36 15.46 -22.67 0.49
C TYR A 36 15.23 -22.15 -0.93
N GLY A 37 14.68 -20.96 -1.09
CA GLY A 37 14.30 -20.40 -2.40
C GLY A 37 13.18 -21.17 -3.12
N THR A 38 12.63 -22.22 -2.50
CA THR A 38 11.61 -23.11 -3.09
C THR A 38 10.69 -23.74 -2.03
N LEU A 39 9.43 -23.95 -2.41
CA LEU A 39 8.47 -24.69 -1.56
C LEU A 39 8.73 -26.19 -1.52
N TRP A 40 9.49 -26.73 -2.47
CA TRP A 40 9.56 -28.17 -2.77
C TRP A 40 10.74 -28.87 -2.09
N ALA A 41 11.52 -28.15 -1.27
CA ALA A 41 12.62 -28.73 -0.52
C ALA A 41 12.12 -29.81 0.45
N ILE A 42 12.81 -30.96 0.46
CA ILE A 42 12.52 -32.12 1.31
C ILE A 42 13.56 -32.15 2.43
N SER A 43 13.10 -32.28 3.68
CA SER A 43 13.95 -32.45 4.85
C SER A 43 14.04 -33.92 5.24
N GLU A 44 15.14 -34.34 5.80
CA GLU A 44 15.32 -35.68 6.39
C GLU A 44 14.47 -35.87 7.66
N ASN A 45 14.14 -34.78 8.37
CA ASN A 45 13.30 -34.84 9.56
C ASN A 45 11.85 -35.24 9.22
N PRO A 46 11.33 -36.38 9.73
CA PRO A 46 9.99 -36.88 9.43
C PRO A 46 8.86 -35.85 9.72
N LEU A 47 8.99 -35.08 10.82
CA LEU A 47 7.99 -34.09 11.23
C LEU A 47 7.95 -32.87 10.31
N HIS A 48 9.04 -32.59 9.59
CA HIS A 48 9.20 -31.46 8.69
C HIS A 48 9.50 -31.89 7.24
N LYS A 49 9.21 -33.15 6.90
CA LYS A 49 9.61 -33.76 5.63
C LYS A 49 9.13 -32.97 4.41
N THR A 50 7.89 -32.50 4.42
CA THR A 50 7.30 -31.74 3.32
C THR A 50 6.69 -30.45 3.83
N ILE A 51 6.40 -29.50 2.90
CA ILE A 51 5.67 -28.29 3.21
C ILE A 51 4.33 -28.58 3.91
N PHE A 52 3.63 -29.63 3.52
CA PHE A 52 2.36 -30.01 4.12
C PHE A 52 2.48 -30.38 5.62
N HIS A 53 3.49 -31.17 6.00
CA HIS A 53 3.75 -31.47 7.41
C HIS A 53 4.07 -30.21 8.22
N ARG A 54 4.87 -29.32 7.65
CA ARG A 54 5.25 -28.05 8.29
C ARG A 54 4.03 -27.14 8.52
N ILE A 55 3.07 -27.11 7.58
CA ILE A 55 1.82 -26.39 7.73
C ILE A 55 1.00 -26.97 8.88
N LEU A 56 0.77 -28.29 8.90
CA LEU A 56 -0.07 -28.96 9.91
C LEU A 56 0.38 -28.66 11.34
N ILE A 57 1.69 -28.63 11.60
CA ILE A 57 2.24 -28.34 12.94
C ILE A 57 1.87 -26.92 13.41
N ARG A 58 1.72 -25.95 12.51
CA ARG A 58 1.43 -24.55 12.82
C ARG A 58 -0.06 -24.23 12.92
N VAL A 59 -0.92 -25.06 12.34
CA VAL A 59 -2.38 -24.81 12.32
C VAL A 59 -2.98 -24.56 13.71
N PRO A 60 -2.69 -25.34 14.78
CA PRO A 60 -3.26 -25.10 16.09
C PRO A 60 -2.92 -23.71 16.65
N LEU A 61 -1.66 -23.29 16.50
CA LEU A 61 -1.18 -21.98 16.98
C LEU A 61 -1.93 -20.83 16.30
N PHE A 62 -1.97 -20.83 14.98
CA PHE A 62 -2.64 -19.78 14.22
C PHE A 62 -4.16 -19.82 14.40
N THR A 63 -4.77 -21.00 14.54
CA THR A 63 -6.20 -21.12 14.88
C THR A 63 -6.52 -20.43 16.21
N ALA A 64 -5.69 -20.65 17.23
CA ALA A 64 -5.83 -19.98 18.52
C ALA A 64 -5.68 -18.46 18.37
N GLY A 65 -4.71 -17.98 17.61
CA GLY A 65 -4.51 -16.54 17.33
C GLY A 65 -5.72 -15.88 16.66
N VAL A 66 -6.27 -16.50 15.62
CA VAL A 66 -7.47 -16.01 14.93
C VAL A 66 -8.69 -16.02 15.84
N LEU A 67 -8.87 -17.10 16.64
CA LEU A 67 -9.96 -17.22 17.61
C LEU A 67 -9.89 -16.10 18.65
N ILE A 68 -8.73 -15.87 19.26
CA ILE A 68 -8.51 -14.81 20.24
C ILE A 68 -8.83 -13.44 19.60
N SER A 69 -8.35 -13.19 18.38
CA SER A 69 -8.62 -11.95 17.64
C SER A 69 -10.12 -11.74 17.42
N PHE A 70 -10.85 -12.78 17.03
CA PHE A 70 -12.30 -12.70 16.82
C PHE A 70 -13.07 -12.49 18.13
N LEU A 71 -12.67 -13.16 19.20
CA LEU A 71 -13.28 -12.98 20.53
C LEU A 71 -13.05 -11.55 21.03
N LEU A 72 -11.83 -11.03 20.88
CA LEU A 72 -11.49 -9.65 21.26
C LEU A 72 -12.31 -8.63 20.44
N LEU A 73 -12.38 -8.80 19.11
CA LEU A 73 -13.17 -7.91 18.25
C LEU A 73 -14.66 -7.96 18.60
N ASN A 74 -15.22 -9.15 18.88
CA ASN A 74 -16.60 -9.29 19.30
C ASN A 74 -16.86 -8.60 20.65
N TRP A 75 -15.93 -8.71 21.61
CA TRP A 75 -16.01 -8.05 22.90
C TRP A 75 -15.94 -6.52 22.77
N LEU A 76 -15.00 -6.01 21.97
CA LEU A 76 -14.89 -4.57 21.67
C LEU A 76 -16.17 -4.02 21.01
N ARG A 77 -16.78 -4.79 20.10
CA ARG A 77 -18.08 -4.43 19.47
C ARG A 77 -19.25 -4.48 20.46
N GLY A 78 -19.24 -5.40 21.44
CA GLY A 78 -20.28 -5.54 22.47
C GLY A 78 -20.31 -4.34 23.42
N ARG A 79 -19.16 -3.91 23.91
CA ARG A 79 -19.05 -2.76 24.84
C ARG A 79 -19.60 -1.44 24.28
N SER A 80 -19.57 -1.28 22.97
CA SER A 80 -20.07 -0.06 22.32
C SER A 80 -21.60 0.08 22.38
N THR A 81 -22.33 -1.01 22.63
CA THR A 81 -23.80 -0.98 22.76
C THR A 81 -24.27 -0.61 24.16
N ASP A 82 -23.45 -0.88 25.19
CA ASP A 82 -23.83 -0.63 26.59
C ASP A 82 -23.52 0.82 27.03
N SER A 83 -22.54 1.47 26.41
CA SER A 83 -22.20 2.87 26.73
C SER A 83 -23.21 3.91 26.20
N GLY A 84 -24.17 3.48 25.38
CA GLY A 84 -25.30 4.33 24.92
C GLY A 84 -26.52 4.34 25.84
N ALA A 85 -26.58 3.44 26.84
CA ALA A 85 -27.77 3.26 27.71
C ALA A 85 -27.70 4.01 29.05
N GLY A 86 -26.63 4.76 29.33
CA GLY A 86 -26.32 5.29 30.66
C GLY A 86 -26.22 6.82 30.80
N LEU A 87 -26.91 7.62 29.96
CA LEU A 87 -27.12 9.04 30.28
C LEU A 87 -28.57 9.28 30.68
N PRO A 88 -28.85 9.82 31.88
CA PRO A 88 -30.21 10.14 32.30
C PRO A 88 -30.79 11.19 31.34
N LYS A 89 -31.93 10.88 30.73
CA LYS A 89 -32.71 11.84 29.97
C LYS A 89 -33.11 12.97 30.92
N ARG A 90 -32.37 14.07 30.86
CA ARG A 90 -32.80 15.33 31.45
C ARG A 90 -33.99 15.82 30.66
N GLY A 91 -35.18 15.76 31.27
CA GLY A 91 -36.40 16.24 30.68
C GLY A 91 -36.27 17.70 30.28
N SER A 92 -36.49 18.00 29.02
CA SER A 92 -36.94 19.29 28.55
C SER A 92 -38.05 19.05 27.55
N GLN A 93 -39.26 19.38 27.97
CA GLN A 93 -40.41 19.54 27.11
C GLN A 93 -40.13 20.65 26.08
N GLY A 94 -40.58 20.41 24.85
CA GLY A 94 -41.00 21.44 23.91
C GLY A 94 -39.95 21.99 22.99
N SER A 95 -39.80 21.39 21.82
CA SER A 95 -40.06 22.00 20.50
C SER A 95 -39.78 20.97 19.39
N THR A 96 -40.82 20.52 18.77
CA THR A 96 -40.80 19.76 17.52
C THR A 96 -40.52 20.73 16.38
N ALA A 97 -39.24 20.99 16.13
CA ALA A 97 -38.79 21.43 14.82
C ALA A 97 -38.24 20.19 14.09
N PRO A 98 -38.62 19.89 12.85
CA PRO A 98 -38.03 18.83 12.09
C PRO A 98 -36.56 19.20 11.88
N GLN A 99 -35.65 18.56 12.64
CA GLN A 99 -34.22 18.62 12.34
C GLN A 99 -34.06 18.01 10.96
N THR A 100 -34.06 18.88 9.99
CA THR A 100 -33.96 18.59 8.58
C THR A 100 -32.77 17.68 8.32
N ALA A 101 -33.04 16.63 7.56
CA ALA A 101 -32.07 15.65 7.02
C ALA A 101 -30.83 16.29 6.37
N MET A 102 -30.81 17.60 6.22
CA MET A 102 -29.73 18.39 5.66
C MET A 102 -28.48 18.46 6.55
N ALA A 103 -28.55 18.19 7.87
CA ALA A 103 -27.40 18.21 8.77
C ALA A 103 -26.58 16.90 8.76
N LYS A 104 -27.12 15.79 8.21
CA LYS A 104 -26.41 14.50 8.13
C LYS A 104 -25.58 14.29 6.85
N SER A 105 -25.73 15.16 5.84
CA SER A 105 -25.32 14.89 4.46
C SER A 105 -23.86 15.20 4.07
N LEU A 106 -23.01 15.56 4.99
CA LEU A 106 -21.67 16.09 4.65
C LEU A 106 -20.49 15.25 5.18
N ALA A 107 -20.57 13.90 5.03
CA ALA A 107 -19.66 12.99 5.76
C ALA A 107 -18.16 13.16 5.46
N LEU A 108 -17.74 13.36 4.22
CA LEU A 108 -16.32 13.64 3.88
C LEU A 108 -15.99 15.13 3.93
N TYR A 109 -16.88 15.95 3.36
CA TYR A 109 -16.71 17.41 3.33
C TYR A 109 -16.85 18.04 4.71
N SER A 110 -17.67 17.48 5.59
CA SER A 110 -17.85 17.99 6.95
C SER A 110 -16.86 17.46 7.98
N ALA A 111 -15.97 16.51 7.63
CA ALA A 111 -14.79 16.27 8.48
C ALA A 111 -13.94 17.54 8.58
N ALA A 112 -13.87 18.33 7.50
CA ALA A 112 -13.26 19.66 7.50
C ALA A 112 -14.14 20.76 8.14
N GLN A 113 -15.41 20.52 8.43
CA GLN A 113 -16.29 21.55 9.02
C GLN A 113 -16.01 21.82 10.50
N ASN A 114 -15.31 20.91 11.21
CA ASN A 114 -14.73 21.28 12.49
C ASN A 114 -13.29 21.77 12.24
N ILE A 115 -13.17 22.89 11.56
CA ILE A 115 -11.90 23.52 11.20
C ILE A 115 -10.93 23.59 12.39
N PRO A 116 -11.35 24.00 13.62
CA PRO A 116 -10.46 24.00 14.77
C PRO A 116 -9.92 22.60 15.12
N ALA A 117 -10.73 21.55 15.04
CA ALA A 117 -10.27 20.19 15.34
C ALA A 117 -9.32 19.66 14.24
N PHE A 118 -9.62 19.95 12.98
CA PHE A 118 -8.74 19.58 11.86
C PHE A 118 -7.37 20.25 12.00
N ILE A 119 -7.33 21.57 12.22
CA ILE A 119 -6.08 22.33 12.40
C ILE A 119 -5.29 21.79 13.60
N LYS A 120 -5.97 21.49 14.71
CA LYS A 120 -5.32 20.88 15.89
C LYS A 120 -4.60 19.57 15.56
N TYR A 121 -5.27 18.64 14.87
CA TYR A 121 -4.65 17.38 14.46
C TYR A 121 -3.57 17.59 13.42
N TRP A 122 -3.77 18.52 12.49
CA TRP A 122 -2.80 18.84 11.45
C TRP A 122 -1.48 19.33 12.05
N ILE A 123 -1.54 20.31 12.96
CA ILE A 123 -0.37 20.82 13.66
C ILE A 123 0.27 19.71 14.50
N LEU A 124 -0.53 18.90 15.22
CA LEU A 124 -0.03 17.81 16.03
C LEU A 124 0.79 16.80 15.20
N TYR A 125 0.28 16.36 14.06
CA TYR A 125 0.98 15.42 13.19
C TYR A 125 2.20 16.06 12.53
N PHE A 126 2.11 17.31 12.08
CA PHE A 126 3.26 18.02 11.56
C PHE A 126 4.39 18.10 12.59
N ILE A 127 4.09 18.46 13.84
CA ILE A 127 5.07 18.49 14.92
C ILE A 127 5.64 17.09 15.21
N SER A 128 4.82 16.05 15.14
CA SER A 128 5.29 14.67 15.37
C SER A 128 6.27 14.16 14.32
N PHE A 129 6.34 14.74 13.13
CA PHE A 129 7.32 14.43 12.10
C PHE A 129 8.64 15.20 12.27
N LEU A 130 8.67 16.29 13.04
CA LEU A 130 9.89 17.09 13.24
C LEU A 130 11.07 16.31 13.80
N PRO A 131 10.92 15.33 14.72
CA PRO A 131 12.08 14.53 15.16
C PRO A 131 12.79 13.82 14.00
N ALA A 132 12.03 13.20 13.07
CA ALA A 132 12.62 12.56 11.90
C ALA A 132 13.28 13.60 10.97
N PHE A 133 12.65 14.76 10.78
CA PHE A 133 13.19 15.84 9.97
C PHE A 133 14.49 16.41 10.56
N LEU A 134 14.55 16.61 11.87
CA LEU A 134 15.76 17.14 12.54
C LEU A 134 16.88 16.10 12.57
N GLY A 135 16.55 14.81 12.68
CA GLY A 135 17.53 13.73 12.63
C GLY A 135 18.06 13.47 11.22
N GLY A 136 17.24 13.68 10.19
CA GLY A 136 17.59 13.42 8.79
C GLY A 136 17.66 14.68 7.92
N TYR A 137 17.90 15.86 8.49
CA TYR A 137 17.91 17.10 7.72
C TYR A 137 18.93 17.05 6.56
N PRO A 138 18.56 17.49 5.36
CA PRO A 138 17.37 18.21 4.93
C PRO A 138 16.16 17.31 4.58
N GLY A 139 16.21 16.05 4.90
CA GLY A 139 15.29 14.98 4.55
C GLY A 139 16.01 13.87 3.80
N LEU A 140 15.38 12.72 3.66
CA LEU A 140 15.94 11.54 3.03
C LEU A 140 15.81 11.70 1.51
N PHE A 141 16.92 12.01 0.85
CA PHE A 141 16.97 12.23 -0.59
C PHE A 141 17.63 11.03 -1.27
N ALA A 142 16.82 10.02 -1.59
CA ALA A 142 17.31 8.74 -2.09
C ALA A 142 16.30 8.10 -3.07
N ALA A 143 16.64 6.94 -3.60
CA ALA A 143 15.88 6.15 -4.54
C ALA A 143 15.50 6.94 -5.81
N ASP A 144 14.21 7.21 -6.04
CA ASP A 144 13.72 7.80 -7.28
C ASP A 144 13.97 9.32 -7.39
N ALA A 145 14.08 10.03 -6.26
CA ALA A 145 14.15 11.49 -6.25
C ALA A 145 15.39 12.07 -6.95
N PRO A 146 16.62 11.55 -6.73
CA PRO A 146 17.78 11.97 -7.49
C PRO A 146 17.57 11.83 -9.00
N ASN A 147 17.11 10.68 -9.48
CA ASN A 147 16.85 10.43 -10.90
C ASN A 147 15.83 11.41 -11.49
N GLN A 148 14.71 11.65 -10.77
CA GLN A 148 13.67 12.59 -11.23
C GLN A 148 14.24 13.99 -11.45
N ILE A 149 15.09 14.47 -10.56
CA ILE A 149 15.69 15.81 -10.68
C ILE A 149 16.77 15.82 -11.77
N GLY A 150 17.65 14.81 -11.80
CA GLY A 150 18.69 14.67 -12.81
C GLY A 150 18.15 14.68 -14.23
N TRP A 151 17.07 13.98 -14.48
CA TRP A 151 16.44 13.94 -15.81
C TRP A 151 15.96 15.30 -16.29
N THR A 152 15.39 16.12 -15.41
CA THR A 152 14.95 17.47 -15.77
C THR A 152 16.12 18.39 -16.09
N PHE A 153 17.23 18.32 -15.34
CA PHE A 153 18.40 19.16 -15.56
C PHE A 153 19.25 18.69 -16.74
N SER A 154 19.21 17.42 -17.09
CA SER A 154 19.86 16.90 -18.31
C SER A 154 19.11 17.26 -19.59
N GLY A 155 17.91 17.81 -19.49
CA GLY A 155 17.03 18.06 -20.63
C GLY A 155 16.29 16.83 -21.13
N TRP A 156 16.50 15.67 -20.51
CA TRP A 156 15.78 14.43 -20.81
C TRP A 156 14.65 14.22 -19.81
N LEU A 157 13.42 14.38 -20.27
CA LEU A 157 12.22 14.20 -19.45
C LEU A 157 11.52 12.91 -19.85
N THR A 158 11.22 12.06 -18.88
CA THR A 158 10.53 10.77 -19.08
C THR A 158 9.43 10.56 -18.05
N ALA A 159 8.33 9.94 -18.48
CA ALA A 159 7.23 9.51 -17.63
C ALA A 159 7.51 8.17 -16.90
N HIS A 160 8.75 7.68 -16.87
CA HIS A 160 9.13 6.53 -16.05
C HIS A 160 8.75 6.75 -14.58
N HIS A 161 9.01 7.95 -14.04
CA HIS A 161 8.41 8.39 -12.80
C HIS A 161 7.28 9.39 -13.05
N PRO A 162 6.27 9.46 -12.15
CA PRO A 162 5.12 10.37 -12.32
C PRO A 162 5.56 11.83 -12.42
N LEU A 163 5.21 12.47 -13.54
CA LEU A 163 5.62 13.85 -13.85
C LEU A 163 5.06 14.89 -12.88
N LEU A 164 3.92 14.60 -12.20
CA LEU A 164 3.41 15.49 -11.16
C LEU A 164 4.44 15.63 -10.01
N HIS A 165 4.97 14.52 -9.52
CA HIS A 165 5.97 14.54 -8.46
C HIS A 165 7.30 15.12 -8.96
N THR A 166 7.75 14.70 -10.14
CA THR A 166 8.94 15.25 -10.81
C THR A 166 8.84 16.76 -10.97
N GLY A 167 7.70 17.27 -11.46
CA GLY A 167 7.48 18.69 -11.65
C GLY A 167 7.51 19.50 -10.34
N ILE A 168 6.99 18.95 -9.25
CA ILE A 168 7.06 19.59 -7.93
C ILE A 168 8.52 19.66 -7.45
N LEU A 169 9.25 18.55 -7.51
CA LEU A 169 10.66 18.52 -7.11
C LEU A 169 11.49 19.49 -7.93
N CYS A 170 11.43 19.38 -9.25
CA CYS A 170 12.20 20.24 -10.16
C CYS A 170 11.81 21.72 -10.04
N GLY A 171 10.52 22.02 -9.84
CA GLY A 171 10.06 23.37 -9.61
C GLY A 171 10.65 24.00 -8.35
N ILE A 172 10.70 23.25 -7.24
CA ILE A 172 11.28 23.73 -5.98
C ILE A 172 12.79 23.91 -6.14
N PHE A 173 13.52 22.93 -6.72
CA PHE A 173 14.96 23.04 -6.94
C PHE A 173 15.31 24.19 -7.89
N SER A 174 14.56 24.37 -8.97
CA SER A 174 14.78 25.50 -9.90
C SER A 174 14.52 26.85 -9.24
N MET A 175 13.46 26.96 -8.45
CA MET A 175 13.12 28.17 -7.70
C MET A 175 14.22 28.52 -6.68
N THR A 176 14.67 27.56 -5.88
CA THR A 176 15.70 27.79 -4.85
C THR A 176 17.05 28.17 -5.47
N ARG A 177 17.44 27.53 -6.57
CA ARG A 177 18.65 27.89 -7.32
C ARG A 177 18.56 29.30 -7.92
N ALA A 178 17.40 29.70 -8.48
CA ALA A 178 17.18 31.05 -8.97
C ALA A 178 17.29 32.13 -7.87
N LEU A 179 16.99 31.74 -6.61
CA LEU A 179 17.13 32.61 -5.43
C LEU A 179 18.55 32.57 -4.82
N GLY A 180 19.46 31.76 -5.38
CA GLY A 180 20.81 31.58 -4.85
C GLY A 180 20.87 30.74 -3.56
N TRP A 181 19.84 29.96 -3.27
CA TRP A 181 19.78 29.07 -2.10
C TRP A 181 20.42 27.71 -2.41
N SER A 182 20.84 26.99 -1.36
CA SER A 182 21.47 25.68 -1.51
C SER A 182 20.48 24.58 -1.90
N ASP A 183 21.01 23.50 -2.49
CA ASP A 183 20.22 22.28 -2.80
C ASP A 183 19.69 21.62 -1.52
N ASN A 184 20.39 21.72 -0.39
CA ASN A 184 19.85 21.31 0.92
C ASN A 184 18.58 22.07 1.28
N THR A 185 18.51 23.36 1.00
CA THR A 185 17.29 24.14 1.22
C THR A 185 16.16 23.66 0.31
N ALA A 186 16.45 23.34 -0.96
CA ALA A 186 15.47 22.78 -1.88
C ALA A 186 14.92 21.43 -1.37
N ALA A 187 15.78 20.52 -0.97
CA ALA A 187 15.40 19.23 -0.41
C ALA A 187 14.56 19.40 0.86
N ALA A 188 14.97 20.31 1.76
CA ALA A 188 14.20 20.62 2.97
C ALA A 188 12.80 21.13 2.66
N LEU A 189 12.64 22.03 1.67
CA LEU A 189 11.33 22.52 1.25
C LEU A 189 10.45 21.43 0.65
N CYS A 190 11.01 20.53 -0.16
CA CYS A 190 10.29 19.35 -0.67
C CYS A 190 9.73 18.50 0.47
N ASN A 191 10.57 18.20 1.47
CA ASN A 191 10.17 17.39 2.61
C ASN A 191 9.17 18.10 3.52
N VAL A 192 9.34 19.40 3.78
CA VAL A 192 8.36 20.19 4.55
C VAL A 192 7.00 20.20 3.86
N LEU A 193 6.96 20.36 2.53
CA LEU A 193 5.71 20.28 1.76
C LEU A 193 5.05 18.90 1.91
N GLN A 194 5.83 17.83 1.81
CA GLN A 194 5.35 16.46 1.99
C GLN A 194 4.82 16.24 3.41
N MET A 195 5.53 16.70 4.45
CA MET A 195 5.07 16.66 5.85
C MET A 195 3.74 17.38 6.03
N ILE A 196 3.58 18.58 5.45
CA ILE A 196 2.33 19.35 5.50
C ILE A 196 1.17 18.55 4.89
N ILE A 197 1.38 17.95 3.72
CA ILE A 197 0.35 17.16 3.01
C ILE A 197 -0.02 15.91 3.82
N LEU A 198 0.98 15.13 4.24
CA LEU A 198 0.73 13.88 4.98
C LEU A 198 0.05 14.15 6.32
N ALA A 199 0.49 15.16 7.07
CA ALA A 199 -0.15 15.58 8.32
C ALA A 199 -1.62 15.98 8.11
N GLY A 200 -1.92 16.69 7.01
CA GLY A 200 -3.29 17.04 6.63
C GLY A 200 -4.16 15.82 6.34
N ILE A 201 -3.62 14.82 5.67
CA ILE A 201 -4.32 13.56 5.38
C ILE A 201 -4.59 12.80 6.69
N PHE A 202 -3.62 12.68 7.59
CA PHE A 202 -3.80 12.03 8.90
C PHE A 202 -4.81 12.77 9.80
N ALA A 203 -4.80 14.11 9.75
CA ALA A 203 -5.82 14.92 10.41
C ALA A 203 -7.22 14.61 9.86
N TRP A 204 -7.34 14.45 8.54
CA TRP A 204 -8.60 14.08 7.91
C TRP A 204 -9.11 12.71 8.38
N ILE A 205 -8.24 11.70 8.42
CA ILE A 205 -8.57 10.35 8.91
C ILE A 205 -9.07 10.43 10.37
N SER A 206 -8.36 11.17 11.23
CA SER A 206 -8.72 11.31 12.64
C SER A 206 -10.08 12.03 12.83
N CYS A 207 -10.33 13.08 12.06
CA CYS A 207 -11.62 13.77 12.04
C CYS A 207 -12.74 12.87 11.51
N PHE A 208 -12.47 12.05 10.48
CA PHE A 208 -13.42 11.08 9.94
C PHE A 208 -13.83 10.05 10.98
N LEU A 209 -12.87 9.42 11.67
CA LEU A 209 -13.14 8.43 12.71
C LEU A 209 -13.98 9.03 13.84
N LYS A 210 -13.61 10.22 14.32
CA LYS A 210 -14.36 10.94 15.37
C LYS A 210 -15.79 11.25 14.92
N LYS A 211 -15.98 11.69 13.70
CA LYS A 211 -17.29 12.00 13.13
C LYS A 211 -18.16 10.76 12.97
N LYS A 212 -17.55 9.65 12.55
CA LYS A 212 -18.24 8.34 12.43
C LYS A 212 -18.46 7.68 13.79
N GLN A 213 -18.22 8.42 14.89
CA GLN A 213 -18.40 7.96 16.27
C GLN A 213 -17.59 6.69 16.57
N ALA A 214 -16.36 6.63 16.07
CA ALA A 214 -15.42 5.58 16.46
C ALA A 214 -15.23 5.59 17.98
N PRO A 215 -15.04 4.43 18.62
CA PRO A 215 -14.86 4.37 20.07
C PRO A 215 -13.57 5.10 20.48
N GLN A 216 -13.55 5.58 21.71
CA GLN A 216 -12.45 6.40 22.22
C GLN A 216 -11.09 5.73 22.08
N TRP A 217 -11.02 4.43 22.35
CA TRP A 217 -9.77 3.67 22.21
C TRP A 217 -9.24 3.67 20.76
N LEU A 218 -10.14 3.64 19.77
CA LEU A 218 -9.73 3.59 18.36
C LEU A 218 -9.22 4.95 17.86
N TRP A 219 -9.95 6.05 18.12
CA TRP A 219 -9.47 7.35 17.65
C TRP A 219 -8.25 7.85 18.43
N ILE A 220 -8.14 7.58 19.75
CA ILE A 220 -6.92 7.87 20.52
C ILE A 220 -5.78 7.00 20.01
N GLY A 221 -6.00 5.69 19.84
CA GLY A 221 -5.02 4.78 19.27
C GLY A 221 -4.54 5.23 17.89
N THR A 222 -5.44 5.75 17.05
CA THR A 222 -5.07 6.33 15.75
C THR A 222 -4.15 7.54 15.90
N VAL A 223 -4.46 8.46 16.84
CA VAL A 223 -3.60 9.62 17.07
C VAL A 223 -2.23 9.20 17.57
N LEU A 224 -2.17 8.28 18.53
CA LEU A 224 -0.91 7.75 19.03
C LEU A 224 -0.12 7.02 17.96
N PHE A 225 -0.79 6.21 17.15
CA PHE A 225 -0.16 5.49 16.05
C PHE A 225 0.49 6.45 15.06
N PHE A 226 -0.24 7.47 14.58
CA PHE A 226 0.30 8.43 13.62
C PHE A 226 1.36 9.36 14.20
N CYS A 227 1.34 9.64 15.52
CA CYS A 227 2.34 10.49 16.17
C CYS A 227 3.60 9.75 16.60
N LEU A 228 3.45 8.53 17.12
CA LEU A 228 4.53 7.85 17.84
C LEU A 228 5.18 6.72 17.07
N PHE A 229 4.50 6.21 16.03
CA PHE A 229 5.08 5.16 15.23
C PHE A 229 6.18 5.75 14.33
N PRO A 230 7.47 5.41 14.54
CA PRO A 230 8.60 6.14 13.98
C PRO A 230 8.61 6.12 12.45
N PHE A 231 8.07 5.06 11.85
CA PHE A 231 8.02 4.91 10.41
C PHE A 231 7.19 5.99 9.70
N HIS A 232 6.14 6.52 10.35
CA HIS A 232 5.38 7.64 9.78
C HIS A 232 6.22 8.91 9.67
N GLY A 233 7.06 9.19 10.66
CA GLY A 233 8.02 10.30 10.60
C GLY A 233 9.07 10.09 9.52
N MET A 234 9.64 8.88 9.40
CA MET A 234 10.61 8.54 8.36
C MET A 234 10.00 8.70 6.97
N MET A 235 8.81 8.16 6.74
CA MET A 235 8.11 8.32 5.45
C MET A 235 7.74 9.77 5.17
N ALA A 236 7.42 10.56 6.18
CA ALA A 236 7.09 11.98 6.00
C ALA A 236 8.28 12.81 5.49
N VAL A 237 9.51 12.40 5.80
CA VAL A 237 10.75 13.07 5.37
C VAL A 237 11.51 12.30 4.28
N TYR A 238 10.95 11.24 3.75
CA TYR A 238 11.51 10.49 2.64
C TYR A 238 10.99 11.05 1.33
N THR A 239 11.85 11.71 0.56
CA THR A 239 11.50 12.39 -0.69
C THR A 239 11.08 11.37 -1.76
N THR A 240 9.87 10.88 -1.67
CA THR A 240 9.31 9.88 -2.59
C THR A 240 7.82 10.13 -2.85
N LYS A 241 7.42 9.87 -4.10
CA LYS A 241 6.00 9.88 -4.49
C LYS A 241 5.12 8.94 -3.65
N ASP A 242 5.71 7.86 -3.13
CA ASP A 242 5.00 6.78 -2.44
C ASP A 242 4.34 7.25 -1.14
N THR A 243 4.93 8.23 -0.45
CA THR A 243 4.38 8.80 0.79
C THR A 243 3.04 9.50 0.55
N VAL A 244 3.01 10.45 -0.39
CA VAL A 244 1.79 11.20 -0.70
C VAL A 244 0.76 10.29 -1.37
N PHE A 245 1.20 9.40 -2.27
CA PHE A 245 0.35 8.38 -2.88
C PHE A 245 -0.37 7.55 -1.82
N SER A 246 0.34 7.07 -0.80
CA SER A 246 -0.24 6.26 0.29
C SER A 246 -1.35 7.00 1.03
N GLY A 247 -1.13 8.27 1.34
CA GLY A 247 -2.14 9.12 1.97
C GLY A 247 -3.36 9.32 1.08
N VAL A 248 -3.16 9.63 -0.21
CA VAL A 248 -4.25 9.82 -1.18
C VAL A 248 -5.04 8.52 -1.38
N LEU A 249 -4.38 7.34 -1.39
CA LEU A 249 -5.09 6.06 -1.47
C LEU A 249 -6.01 5.85 -0.25
N VAL A 250 -5.57 6.24 0.96
CA VAL A 250 -6.45 6.18 2.14
C VAL A 250 -7.62 7.17 2.00
N LEU A 251 -7.43 8.36 1.44
CA LEU A 251 -8.56 9.26 1.13
C LEU A 251 -9.53 8.63 0.12
N CYS A 252 -9.04 7.94 -0.91
CA CYS A 252 -9.88 7.20 -1.85
C CYS A 252 -10.67 6.09 -1.13
N LEU A 253 -10.01 5.36 -0.22
CA LEU A 253 -10.65 4.35 0.63
C LEU A 253 -11.80 4.94 1.45
N LEU A 254 -11.59 6.09 2.12
CA LEU A 254 -12.64 6.78 2.87
C LEU A 254 -13.83 7.18 1.98
N GLN A 255 -13.58 7.57 0.73
CA GLN A 255 -14.64 7.91 -0.22
C GLN A 255 -15.45 6.67 -0.61
N VAL A 256 -14.78 5.53 -0.90
CA VAL A 256 -15.45 4.26 -1.18
C VAL A 256 -16.29 3.82 0.03
N ILE A 257 -15.79 3.96 1.26
CA ILE A 257 -16.57 3.72 2.48
C ILE A 257 -17.83 4.60 2.50
N CYS A 258 -17.72 5.88 2.19
CA CYS A 258 -18.89 6.78 2.18
C CYS A 258 -19.85 6.46 1.02
N MET A 259 -19.34 6.13 -0.17
CA MET A 259 -20.17 5.67 -1.29
C MET A 259 -21.02 4.45 -0.92
N CYS A 260 -20.42 3.50 -0.21
CA CYS A 260 -21.09 2.24 0.14
C CYS A 260 -21.97 2.34 1.40
N SER A 261 -21.58 3.16 2.40
CA SER A 261 -22.29 3.24 3.68
C SER A 261 -23.48 4.21 3.66
N THR A 262 -23.41 5.28 2.88
CA THR A 262 -24.46 6.32 2.76
C THR A 262 -24.65 6.76 1.31
N PRO A 263 -25.00 5.84 0.40
CA PRO A 263 -25.02 6.12 -1.05
C PRO A 263 -26.01 7.22 -1.43
N GLU A 264 -27.17 7.28 -0.79
CA GLU A 264 -28.19 8.30 -1.09
C GLU A 264 -27.71 9.71 -0.78
N GLU A 265 -27.03 9.89 0.33
CA GLU A 265 -26.42 11.17 0.70
C GLU A 265 -25.22 11.48 -0.19
N TYR A 266 -24.34 10.51 -0.41
CA TYR A 266 -23.12 10.69 -1.20
C TYR A 266 -23.43 11.11 -2.64
N PHE A 267 -24.39 10.46 -3.27
CA PHE A 267 -24.77 10.72 -4.66
C PHE A 267 -25.95 11.70 -4.84
N LYS A 268 -26.38 12.40 -3.79
CA LYS A 268 -27.47 13.40 -3.89
C LYS A 268 -27.12 14.52 -4.90
N GLY A 269 -25.90 15.05 -4.81
CA GLY A 269 -25.36 16.08 -5.73
C GLY A 269 -24.12 15.60 -6.49
N TRP A 270 -23.46 16.49 -7.20
CA TRP A 270 -22.23 16.21 -7.94
C TRP A 270 -20.95 16.49 -7.14
N ARG A 271 -21.03 17.27 -6.05
CA ARG A 271 -19.85 17.71 -5.27
C ARG A 271 -18.97 16.56 -4.82
N HIS A 272 -19.54 15.50 -4.22
CA HIS A 272 -18.79 14.33 -3.77
C HIS A 272 -18.24 13.53 -4.94
N THR A 273 -18.99 13.42 -6.03
CA THR A 273 -18.55 12.74 -7.26
C THR A 273 -17.35 13.47 -7.88
N ILE A 274 -17.39 14.80 -7.96
CA ILE A 274 -16.29 15.63 -8.46
C ILE A 274 -15.06 15.47 -7.54
N PHE A 275 -15.25 15.55 -6.22
CA PHE A 275 -14.15 15.38 -5.27
C PHE A 275 -13.53 13.97 -5.36
N ALA A 276 -14.35 12.92 -5.57
CA ALA A 276 -13.84 11.59 -5.87
C ALA A 276 -13.04 11.57 -7.18
N GLY A 277 -13.54 12.21 -8.23
CA GLY A 277 -12.83 12.32 -9.51
C GLY A 277 -11.46 12.97 -9.35
N ILE A 278 -11.38 14.08 -8.59
CA ILE A 278 -10.11 14.76 -8.30
C ILE A 278 -9.17 13.86 -7.53
N THR A 279 -9.63 13.22 -6.44
CA THR A 279 -8.77 12.35 -5.61
C THR A 279 -8.30 11.10 -6.36
N PHE A 280 -9.16 10.49 -7.18
CA PHE A 280 -8.79 9.32 -7.98
C PHE A 280 -7.81 9.69 -9.10
N SER A 281 -8.01 10.87 -9.72
CA SER A 281 -7.06 11.41 -10.71
C SER A 281 -5.72 11.75 -10.07
N LEU A 282 -5.72 12.35 -8.87
CA LEU A 282 -4.49 12.63 -8.14
C LEU A 282 -3.73 11.34 -7.79
N LEU A 283 -4.45 10.27 -7.42
CA LEU A 283 -3.85 8.98 -7.15
C LEU A 283 -3.12 8.41 -8.38
N LEU A 284 -3.75 8.48 -9.55
CA LEU A 284 -3.16 8.07 -10.83
C LEU A 284 -1.94 8.92 -11.21
N LEU A 285 -2.00 10.25 -11.01
CA LEU A 285 -0.91 11.17 -11.34
C LEU A 285 0.30 11.03 -10.39
N LEU A 286 0.11 10.43 -9.22
CA LEU A 286 1.19 10.10 -8.28
C LEU A 286 1.84 8.73 -8.55
N ARG A 287 1.08 7.76 -9.07
CA ARG A 287 1.58 6.44 -9.49
C ARG A 287 0.61 5.77 -10.46
N ASN A 288 1.14 5.13 -11.50
CA ASN A 288 0.33 4.37 -12.47
C ASN A 288 -0.54 3.28 -11.81
N ASN A 289 -0.05 2.67 -10.73
CA ASN A 289 -0.82 1.69 -9.94
C ASN A 289 -2.15 2.27 -9.42
N GLY A 290 -2.22 3.58 -9.18
CA GLY A 290 -3.45 4.26 -8.76
C GLY A 290 -4.58 4.15 -9.79
N PHE A 291 -4.25 4.27 -11.08
CA PHE A 291 -5.22 4.05 -12.16
C PHE A 291 -5.78 2.63 -12.14
N HIS A 292 -4.90 1.63 -12.16
CA HIS A 292 -5.29 0.22 -12.19
C HIS A 292 -6.07 -0.16 -10.92
N THR A 293 -5.64 0.34 -9.76
CA THR A 293 -6.33 0.12 -8.46
C THR A 293 -7.78 0.60 -8.50
N MET A 294 -8.01 1.85 -8.93
CA MET A 294 -9.36 2.41 -8.93
C MET A 294 -10.22 1.84 -10.05
N LEU A 295 -9.65 1.60 -11.24
CA LEU A 295 -10.36 0.99 -12.37
C LEU A 295 -10.82 -0.43 -12.02
N ALA A 296 -9.98 -1.22 -11.35
CA ALA A 296 -10.33 -2.57 -10.89
C ALA A 296 -11.46 -2.58 -9.83
N CYS A 297 -11.66 -1.49 -9.08
CA CYS A 297 -12.79 -1.35 -8.16
C CYS A 297 -14.14 -1.10 -8.88
N VAL A 298 -14.11 -0.53 -10.07
CA VAL A 298 -15.32 -0.06 -10.78
C VAL A 298 -16.36 -1.15 -11.00
N PRO A 299 -16.05 -2.36 -11.49
CA PRO A 299 -17.05 -3.40 -11.71
C PRO A 299 -17.81 -3.76 -10.43
N PHE A 300 -17.12 -3.91 -9.33
CA PHE A 300 -17.71 -4.27 -8.03
C PHE A 300 -18.60 -3.15 -7.49
N LEU A 301 -18.16 -1.89 -7.62
CA LEU A 301 -18.94 -0.73 -7.21
C LEU A 301 -20.16 -0.53 -8.11
N LEU A 302 -20.07 -0.79 -9.42
CA LEU A 302 -21.20 -0.73 -10.35
C LEU A 302 -22.28 -1.78 -10.00
N ILE A 303 -21.86 -3.02 -9.69
CA ILE A 303 -22.80 -4.09 -9.29
C ILE A 303 -23.53 -3.68 -8.01
N TYR A 304 -22.80 -3.24 -6.99
CA TYR A 304 -23.38 -2.90 -5.69
C TYR A 304 -24.19 -1.61 -5.69
N LEU A 305 -23.71 -0.58 -6.39
CA LEU A 305 -24.30 0.77 -6.44
C LEU A 305 -25.04 1.01 -7.77
N TRP A 306 -25.67 -0.01 -8.35
CA TRP A 306 -26.32 0.06 -9.67
C TRP A 306 -27.29 1.24 -9.84
N LYS A 307 -27.99 1.62 -8.79
CA LYS A 307 -28.86 2.81 -8.74
C LYS A 307 -28.12 4.09 -9.15
N TYR A 308 -26.81 4.17 -8.86
CA TYR A 308 -25.95 5.34 -9.09
C TYR A 308 -24.98 5.15 -10.25
N ARG A 309 -25.17 4.11 -11.09
CA ARG A 309 -24.27 3.72 -12.19
C ARG A 309 -23.84 4.87 -13.12
N LYS A 310 -24.75 5.85 -13.39
CA LYS A 310 -24.42 7.01 -14.24
C LYS A 310 -23.24 7.82 -13.67
N LYS A 311 -23.26 8.09 -12.34
CA LYS A 311 -22.18 8.84 -11.68
C LYS A 311 -20.89 8.03 -11.56
N LEU A 312 -21.01 6.71 -11.32
CA LEU A 312 -19.86 5.80 -11.30
C LEU A 312 -19.22 5.66 -12.68
N LEU A 313 -20.03 5.59 -13.74
CA LEU A 313 -19.51 5.58 -15.12
C LEU A 313 -18.82 6.91 -15.46
N VAL A 314 -19.37 8.05 -15.03
CA VAL A 314 -18.69 9.35 -15.21
C VAL A 314 -17.35 9.37 -14.48
N LEU A 315 -17.26 8.82 -13.26
CA LEU A 315 -15.99 8.69 -12.56
C LEU A 315 -15.01 7.79 -13.31
N ALA A 316 -15.45 6.63 -13.77
CA ALA A 316 -14.62 5.69 -14.51
C ALA A 316 -14.12 6.27 -15.84
N LEU A 317 -15.02 6.86 -16.62
CA LEU A 317 -14.69 7.54 -17.88
C LEU A 317 -13.78 8.74 -17.66
N GLY A 318 -14.01 9.52 -16.60
CA GLY A 318 -13.13 10.62 -16.21
C GLY A 318 -11.72 10.13 -15.88
N LEU A 319 -11.60 9.03 -15.17
CA LEU A 319 -10.31 8.43 -14.82
C LEU A 319 -9.57 7.92 -16.08
N VAL A 320 -10.29 7.25 -16.99
CA VAL A 320 -9.73 6.79 -18.29
C VAL A 320 -9.31 7.97 -19.14
N LEU A 321 -10.13 9.04 -19.18
CA LEU A 321 -9.80 10.25 -19.93
C LEU A 321 -8.53 10.92 -19.37
N VAL A 322 -8.43 11.11 -18.05
CA VAL A 322 -7.24 11.70 -17.42
C VAL A 322 -6.01 10.84 -17.72
N TYR A 323 -6.13 9.51 -17.64
CA TYR A 323 -5.03 8.59 -17.98
C TYR A 323 -4.61 8.71 -19.44
N GLY A 324 -5.57 8.75 -20.37
CA GLY A 324 -5.29 8.87 -21.81
C GLY A 324 -4.69 10.22 -22.18
N VAL A 325 -5.21 11.31 -21.62
CA VAL A 325 -4.65 12.66 -21.84
C VAL A 325 -3.24 12.76 -21.25
N TYR A 326 -3.02 12.22 -20.06
CA TYR A 326 -1.71 12.23 -19.40
C TYR A 326 -0.66 11.45 -20.20
N ASN A 327 -0.94 10.20 -20.58
CA ASN A 327 0.02 9.35 -21.30
C ASN A 327 0.08 9.59 -22.82
N GLY A 328 -0.70 10.48 -23.36
CA GLY A 328 -0.71 10.82 -24.79
C GLY A 328 -0.41 12.30 -25.01
N PRO A 329 -1.44 13.14 -25.26
CA PRO A 329 -1.25 14.54 -25.66
C PRO A 329 -0.38 15.34 -24.69
N PHE A 330 -0.49 15.10 -23.37
CA PHE A 330 0.28 15.84 -22.37
C PHE A 330 1.78 15.54 -22.49
N LEU A 331 2.19 14.26 -22.60
CA LEU A 331 3.60 13.91 -22.79
C LEU A 331 4.17 14.54 -24.06
N ASN A 332 3.41 14.51 -25.17
CA ASN A 332 3.84 15.08 -26.44
C ASN A 332 4.06 16.60 -26.32
N VAL A 333 3.16 17.32 -25.62
CA VAL A 333 3.26 18.78 -25.47
C VAL A 333 4.49 19.19 -24.66
N ILE A 334 4.85 18.41 -23.63
CA ILE A 334 6.02 18.72 -22.79
C ILE A 334 7.31 18.08 -23.29
N GLY A 335 7.27 17.29 -24.37
CA GLY A 335 8.42 16.60 -24.93
C GLY A 335 8.96 15.49 -24.04
N ALA A 336 8.09 14.87 -23.22
CA ALA A 336 8.49 13.77 -22.34
C ALA A 336 8.35 12.42 -23.03
N GLU A 337 9.34 11.55 -22.86
CA GLU A 337 9.25 10.16 -23.31
C GLU A 337 8.26 9.37 -22.45
N SER A 338 7.55 8.44 -23.06
CA SER A 338 6.67 7.50 -22.35
C SER A 338 7.49 6.58 -21.46
N GLY A 339 6.88 6.08 -20.37
CA GLY A 339 7.48 5.04 -19.53
C GLY A 339 7.70 3.76 -20.34
N ASN A 340 8.76 3.01 -20.02
CA ASN A 340 9.11 1.79 -20.72
C ASN A 340 8.09 0.68 -20.43
N ALA A 341 7.62 -0.02 -21.49
CA ALA A 341 6.65 -1.11 -21.38
C ALA A 341 7.16 -2.29 -20.51
N ARG A 342 8.48 -2.53 -20.47
CA ARG A 342 9.11 -3.60 -19.66
C ARG A 342 8.72 -3.56 -18.18
N GLU A 343 8.33 -2.39 -17.64
CA GLU A 343 7.90 -2.23 -16.24
C GLU A 343 6.63 -3.03 -15.90
N MET A 344 5.86 -3.44 -16.90
CA MET A 344 4.66 -4.25 -16.72
C MET A 344 4.93 -5.76 -16.75
N TYR A 345 6.13 -6.20 -17.16
CA TYR A 345 6.44 -7.60 -17.41
C TYR A 345 7.35 -8.25 -16.36
N ASN A 346 7.43 -7.66 -15.15
CA ASN A 346 8.30 -8.16 -14.08
C ASN A 346 8.09 -9.66 -13.79
N ILE A 347 6.85 -10.14 -13.73
CA ILE A 347 6.55 -11.55 -13.49
C ILE A 347 7.07 -12.43 -14.65
N VAL A 348 6.87 -11.99 -15.89
CA VAL A 348 7.33 -12.71 -17.08
C VAL A 348 8.85 -12.84 -17.04
N ILE A 349 9.54 -11.73 -16.77
CA ILE A 349 10.99 -11.63 -16.67
C ILE A 349 11.51 -12.57 -15.56
N GLN A 350 10.97 -12.45 -14.35
CA GLN A 350 11.40 -13.23 -13.21
C GLN A 350 11.15 -14.73 -13.35
N THR A 351 10.02 -15.12 -13.92
CA THR A 351 9.70 -16.54 -14.07
C THR A 351 10.55 -17.24 -15.14
N LEU A 352 10.84 -16.58 -16.28
CA LEU A 352 11.74 -17.12 -17.29
C LEU A 352 13.17 -17.21 -16.77
N SER A 353 13.68 -16.14 -16.16
CA SER A 353 15.05 -16.10 -15.62
C SER A 353 15.23 -17.15 -14.52
N ARG A 354 14.27 -17.29 -13.60
CA ARG A 354 14.30 -18.37 -12.61
C ARG A 354 14.31 -19.75 -13.25
N THR A 355 13.54 -19.94 -14.34
CA THR A 355 13.49 -21.22 -15.04
C THR A 355 14.82 -21.56 -15.66
N TYR A 356 15.48 -20.59 -16.29
CA TYR A 356 16.80 -20.74 -16.85
C TYR A 356 17.85 -21.11 -15.77
N VAL A 357 17.94 -20.31 -14.71
CA VAL A 357 18.93 -20.51 -13.64
C VAL A 357 18.70 -21.81 -12.87
N ALA A 358 17.46 -22.26 -12.74
CA ALA A 358 17.12 -23.50 -12.06
C ALA A 358 17.26 -24.76 -12.95
N GLY A 359 17.72 -24.63 -14.19
CA GLY A 359 17.82 -25.74 -15.16
C GLY A 359 16.46 -26.34 -15.53
N GLY A 360 15.42 -25.50 -15.60
CA GLY A 360 14.08 -25.93 -16.01
C GLY A 360 13.99 -26.30 -17.47
N ASP A 361 12.86 -26.89 -17.86
CA ASP A 361 12.61 -27.37 -19.23
C ASP A 361 12.26 -26.20 -20.15
N ILE A 362 13.27 -25.65 -20.85
CA ILE A 362 13.15 -24.68 -21.94
C ILE A 362 13.70 -25.37 -23.20
N ARG A 363 12.87 -25.55 -24.19
CA ARG A 363 13.26 -26.22 -25.44
C ARG A 363 14.11 -25.30 -26.33
N PRO A 364 14.98 -25.87 -27.20
CA PRO A 364 15.79 -25.05 -28.09
C PRO A 364 14.98 -24.06 -28.94
N GLU A 365 13.86 -24.53 -29.55
CA GLU A 365 12.98 -23.70 -30.34
C GLU A 365 12.30 -22.56 -29.55
N GLU A 366 12.07 -22.74 -28.25
CA GLU A 366 11.54 -21.71 -27.37
C GLU A 366 12.64 -20.71 -26.98
N MET A 367 13.87 -21.20 -26.80
CA MET A 367 15.01 -20.36 -26.51
C MET A 367 15.33 -19.44 -27.69
N ASP A 368 15.09 -19.87 -28.93
CA ASP A 368 15.24 -19.04 -30.13
C ASP A 368 14.25 -17.84 -30.14
N VAL A 369 13.06 -18.01 -29.55
CA VAL A 369 12.08 -16.93 -29.38
C VAL A 369 12.45 -16.02 -28.19
N ILE A 370 13.03 -16.57 -27.13
CA ILE A 370 13.35 -15.83 -25.89
C ILE A 370 14.62 -15.00 -26.07
N ARG A 371 15.65 -15.54 -26.71
CA ARG A 371 17.00 -14.96 -26.81
C ARG A 371 17.06 -13.53 -27.38
N PRO A 372 16.28 -13.14 -28.42
CA PRO A 372 16.30 -11.75 -28.90
C PRO A 372 15.83 -10.73 -27.86
N VAL A 373 15.01 -11.17 -26.91
CA VAL A 373 14.42 -10.33 -25.84
C VAL A 373 15.23 -10.40 -24.56
N MET A 374 15.66 -11.60 -24.20
CA MET A 374 16.43 -11.91 -22.97
C MET A 374 17.35 -13.09 -23.28
N ASP A 375 18.63 -12.82 -23.50
CA ASP A 375 19.61 -13.85 -23.70
C ASP A 375 20.01 -14.58 -22.40
N GLU A 376 20.84 -15.58 -22.52
CA GLU A 376 21.30 -16.42 -21.41
C GLU A 376 22.05 -15.62 -20.35
N GLU A 377 22.85 -14.63 -20.77
CA GLU A 377 23.62 -13.76 -19.87
C GLU A 377 22.67 -12.87 -19.06
N THR A 378 21.67 -12.31 -19.73
CA THR A 378 20.62 -11.51 -19.10
C THR A 378 19.82 -12.33 -18.09
N MET A 379 19.39 -13.55 -18.45
CA MET A 379 18.63 -14.41 -17.53
C MET A 379 19.47 -14.88 -16.35
N ALA A 380 20.79 -15.04 -16.51
CA ALA A 380 21.70 -15.40 -15.43
C ALA A 380 21.83 -14.31 -14.34
N LEU A 381 21.41 -13.06 -14.61
CA LEU A 381 21.35 -11.98 -13.63
C LEU A 381 20.18 -12.13 -12.66
N TYR A 382 19.43 -13.21 -12.72
CA TYR A 382 18.28 -13.47 -11.86
C TYR A 382 18.58 -13.24 -10.39
N THR A 383 17.80 -12.36 -9.77
CA THR A 383 17.80 -12.12 -8.33
C THR A 383 16.40 -12.43 -7.78
N PRO A 384 16.25 -13.29 -6.77
CA PRO A 384 14.94 -13.82 -6.35
C PRO A 384 13.90 -12.76 -5.99
N ASN A 385 14.30 -11.68 -5.34
CA ASN A 385 13.45 -10.64 -4.77
C ASN A 385 13.44 -9.32 -5.53
N LEU A 386 14.22 -9.21 -6.62
CA LEU A 386 14.37 -7.99 -7.40
C LEU A 386 14.46 -8.32 -8.89
N SER A 387 13.58 -7.75 -9.71
CA SER A 387 13.61 -7.97 -11.16
C SER A 387 14.56 -7.01 -11.91
N ASP A 388 14.99 -5.92 -11.28
CA ASP A 388 15.72 -4.84 -11.95
C ASP A 388 17.02 -5.29 -12.66
N PRO A 389 17.85 -6.20 -12.12
CA PRO A 389 19.05 -6.63 -12.81
C PRO A 389 18.77 -7.23 -14.19
N VAL A 390 17.77 -8.09 -14.30
CA VAL A 390 17.34 -8.69 -15.58
C VAL A 390 16.51 -7.70 -16.40
N LYS A 391 15.57 -7.02 -15.77
CA LYS A 391 14.68 -6.06 -16.44
C LYS A 391 15.43 -4.95 -17.17
N ASN A 392 16.53 -4.46 -16.59
CA ASN A 392 17.31 -3.38 -17.18
C ASN A 392 18.03 -3.80 -18.48
N GLN A 393 18.26 -5.09 -18.68
CA GLN A 393 18.82 -5.67 -19.91
C GLN A 393 17.75 -6.20 -20.90
N PHE A 394 16.46 -6.07 -20.54
CA PHE A 394 15.35 -6.54 -21.38
C PHE A 394 15.22 -5.69 -22.64
N HIS A 395 15.30 -6.32 -23.82
CA HIS A 395 15.17 -5.67 -25.11
C HIS A 395 13.70 -5.43 -25.48
N THR A 396 13.21 -4.23 -25.11
CA THR A 396 11.80 -3.87 -25.29
C THR A 396 11.36 -3.86 -26.75
N ASP A 397 12.19 -3.39 -27.66
CA ASP A 397 11.85 -3.29 -29.09
C ASP A 397 11.66 -4.68 -29.67
N ALA A 398 12.60 -5.62 -29.46
CA ALA A 398 12.48 -7.01 -29.89
C ALA A 398 11.25 -7.70 -29.27
N PHE A 399 10.93 -7.38 -28.01
CA PHE A 399 9.72 -7.89 -27.37
C PHE A 399 8.43 -7.37 -28.03
N GLU A 400 8.34 -6.07 -28.34
CA GLU A 400 7.12 -5.51 -28.95
C GLU A 400 6.91 -6.00 -30.40
N GLU A 401 7.99 -6.32 -31.13
CA GLU A 401 7.92 -6.90 -32.47
C GLU A 401 7.28 -8.31 -32.48
N GLU A 402 7.65 -9.17 -31.52
CA GLU A 402 7.17 -10.57 -31.48
C GLU A 402 6.40 -10.89 -30.17
N LYS A 403 5.78 -9.91 -29.58
CA LYS A 403 5.11 -9.96 -28.27
C LYS A 403 4.17 -11.15 -28.09
N ALA A 404 3.35 -11.43 -29.09
CA ALA A 404 2.37 -12.51 -29.02
C ALA A 404 3.04 -13.90 -28.94
N GLU A 405 4.09 -14.14 -29.73
CA GLU A 405 4.81 -15.40 -29.74
C GLU A 405 5.66 -15.54 -28.46
N PHE A 406 6.30 -14.47 -28.02
CA PHE A 406 7.04 -14.46 -26.74
C PHE A 406 6.14 -14.79 -25.55
N LEU A 407 4.96 -14.17 -25.42
CA LEU A 407 4.02 -14.45 -24.32
C LEU A 407 3.43 -15.86 -24.40
N LYS A 408 3.19 -16.38 -25.60
CA LYS A 408 2.77 -17.77 -25.83
C LYS A 408 3.87 -18.74 -25.38
N THR A 409 5.11 -18.49 -25.76
CA THR A 409 6.29 -19.28 -25.35
C THR A 409 6.47 -19.24 -23.83
N TRP A 410 6.40 -18.05 -23.21
CA TRP A 410 6.40 -17.90 -21.74
C TRP A 410 5.34 -18.77 -21.07
N PHE A 411 4.11 -18.78 -21.58
CA PHE A 411 3.02 -19.58 -21.03
C PHE A 411 3.29 -21.09 -21.19
N GLN A 412 3.81 -21.52 -22.33
CA GLN A 412 4.14 -22.94 -22.61
C GLN A 412 5.27 -23.44 -21.69
N VAL A 413 6.34 -22.66 -21.54
CA VAL A 413 7.42 -22.93 -20.59
C VAL A 413 6.87 -23.03 -19.17
N GLY A 414 5.99 -22.11 -18.78
CA GLY A 414 5.36 -22.10 -17.45
C GLY A 414 4.49 -23.34 -17.19
N CYS A 415 3.75 -23.81 -18.20
CA CYS A 415 2.94 -25.03 -18.10
C CYS A 415 3.77 -26.27 -17.76
N ARG A 416 5.02 -26.36 -18.22
CA ARG A 416 5.96 -27.44 -17.91
C ARG A 416 6.70 -27.19 -16.60
N ASN A 417 7.00 -25.95 -16.27
CA ASN A 417 7.81 -25.54 -15.11
C ASN A 417 6.99 -24.90 -13.98
N LYS A 418 5.77 -25.39 -13.72
CA LYS A 418 4.82 -24.79 -12.77
C LYS A 418 5.41 -24.51 -11.40
N LYS A 419 6.23 -25.45 -10.86
CA LYS A 419 6.87 -25.30 -9.55
C LYS A 419 7.84 -24.13 -9.53
N ILE A 420 8.65 -24.00 -10.58
CA ILE A 420 9.65 -22.93 -10.68
C ILE A 420 8.98 -21.57 -10.82
N TYR A 421 7.89 -21.48 -11.60
CA TYR A 421 7.10 -20.26 -11.77
C TYR A 421 6.44 -19.81 -10.46
N ILE A 422 5.91 -20.76 -9.68
CA ILE A 422 5.36 -20.48 -8.34
C ILE A 422 6.47 -19.96 -7.42
N ASP A 423 7.62 -20.63 -7.39
CA ASP A 423 8.75 -20.21 -6.56
C ASP A 423 9.26 -18.82 -6.94
N ALA A 424 9.36 -18.50 -8.24
CA ALA A 424 9.75 -17.17 -8.73
C ALA A 424 8.80 -16.08 -8.22
N PHE A 425 7.49 -16.28 -8.40
CA PHE A 425 6.48 -15.35 -7.94
C PHE A 425 6.52 -15.15 -6.42
N LEU A 426 6.63 -16.24 -5.66
CA LEU A 426 6.66 -16.16 -4.20
C LEU A 426 7.94 -15.50 -3.67
N ASN A 427 9.08 -15.72 -4.32
CA ASN A 427 10.33 -15.03 -4.00
C ASN A 427 10.19 -13.51 -4.20
N THR A 428 9.76 -13.08 -5.40
CA THR A 428 9.62 -11.65 -5.72
C THR A 428 8.63 -10.93 -4.80
N THR A 429 7.57 -11.63 -4.34
CA THR A 429 6.50 -11.03 -3.55
C THR A 429 6.63 -11.25 -2.05
N LEU A 430 7.65 -11.99 -1.59
CA LEU A 430 7.84 -12.46 -0.21
C LEU A 430 7.62 -11.35 0.83
N GLY A 431 8.18 -10.18 0.60
CA GLY A 431 8.11 -9.06 1.52
C GLY A 431 6.72 -8.50 1.77
N PHE A 432 5.79 -8.66 0.83
CA PHE A 432 4.43 -8.17 1.04
C PHE A 432 3.64 -8.99 2.05
N TRP A 433 3.91 -10.31 2.18
CA TRP A 433 3.02 -11.22 2.91
C TRP A 433 3.70 -12.06 4.00
N TYR A 434 5.04 -12.13 4.04
CA TYR A 434 5.76 -12.85 5.07
C TYR A 434 6.29 -11.87 6.14
N PRO A 435 5.78 -11.90 7.40
CA PRO A 435 6.17 -10.91 8.41
C PRO A 435 7.61 -11.05 8.90
N ASP A 436 8.17 -12.26 8.80
CA ASP A 436 9.49 -12.62 9.34
C ASP A 436 10.58 -12.61 8.25
N VAL A 437 10.48 -11.66 7.33
CA VAL A 437 11.48 -11.51 6.27
C VAL A 437 12.80 -11.05 6.86
N GLU A 438 13.90 -11.74 6.48
CA GLU A 438 15.27 -11.44 6.89
C GLU A 438 16.08 -10.71 5.81
N ASP A 439 15.53 -10.57 4.60
CA ASP A 439 16.24 -10.08 3.44
C ASP A 439 16.51 -8.57 3.52
N GLU A 440 17.77 -8.20 3.30
CA GLU A 440 18.25 -6.80 3.25
C GLU A 440 17.61 -5.98 2.14
N TYR A 441 17.12 -6.63 1.07
CA TYR A 441 16.42 -5.98 -0.05
C TYR A 441 15.02 -5.49 0.27
N LEU A 442 14.44 -5.91 1.37
CA LEU A 442 13.24 -5.27 1.87
C LEU A 442 13.69 -3.99 2.55
N GLU A 443 14.12 -3.06 1.71
CA GLU A 443 14.61 -1.78 2.13
C GLU A 443 13.67 -1.18 3.17
N PHE A 444 14.10 -1.28 4.42
CA PHE A 444 13.74 -0.24 5.35
C PHE A 444 14.04 1.09 4.66
N VAL A 445 13.27 2.10 4.96
CA VAL A 445 13.58 3.43 4.48
C VAL A 445 15.03 3.70 4.91
N CYS A 446 15.95 3.63 3.96
CA CYS A 446 17.34 3.95 4.20
C CYS A 446 17.38 5.38 4.76
N PHE A 447 17.81 5.52 6.02
CA PHE A 447 17.86 6.82 6.67
C PHE A 447 19.16 7.52 6.31
N ASP A 448 19.31 7.79 5.01
CA ASP A 448 20.51 8.40 4.41
C ASP A 448 20.16 9.15 3.12
N ILE A 449 21.16 9.77 2.51
CA ILE A 449 21.12 10.43 1.21
C ILE A 449 22.01 9.65 0.25
N GLN A 450 21.44 9.25 -0.88
CA GLN A 450 22.20 8.55 -1.91
C GLN A 450 23.14 9.50 -2.64
N LYS A 451 24.42 9.12 -2.76
CA LYS A 451 25.51 10.00 -3.21
C LYS A 451 26.07 9.69 -4.62
N ASP A 452 25.54 8.68 -5.30
CA ASP A 452 26.28 7.97 -6.34
C ASP A 452 26.21 8.52 -7.77
N ASP A 453 25.68 9.74 -8.01
CA ASP A 453 25.63 10.28 -9.37
C ASP A 453 26.21 11.71 -9.45
N PRO A 454 27.22 11.95 -10.33
CA PRO A 454 27.83 13.27 -10.50
C PRO A 454 26.89 14.35 -11.07
N HIS A 455 25.72 13.95 -11.61
CA HIS A 455 24.72 14.88 -12.14
C HIS A 455 23.70 15.32 -11.09
N TYR A 456 23.78 14.79 -9.86
CA TYR A 456 22.80 15.06 -8.81
C TYR A 456 23.00 16.42 -8.13
N PRO A 457 21.90 16.96 -7.59
CA PRO A 457 22.00 18.10 -6.71
C PRO A 457 22.92 17.79 -5.53
N HIS A 458 23.68 18.78 -5.09
CA HIS A 458 24.60 18.66 -3.95
C HIS A 458 23.82 18.66 -2.64
N VAL A 459 23.02 17.63 -2.41
CA VAL A 459 22.29 17.41 -1.16
C VAL A 459 23.17 16.59 -0.22
N GLN A 460 23.34 17.08 1.00
CA GLN A 460 24.14 16.42 2.02
C GLN A 460 23.35 16.28 3.32
N MET A 461 23.52 15.15 4.00
CA MET A 461 22.95 14.94 5.32
C MET A 461 23.62 15.87 6.33
N GLU A 462 22.85 16.72 6.98
CA GLU A 462 23.28 17.64 8.01
C GLU A 462 22.37 17.55 9.24
N PRO A 463 22.41 16.46 10.02
CA PRO A 463 21.51 16.28 11.15
C PRO A 463 21.56 17.47 12.10
N LYS A 464 20.41 17.98 12.48
CA LYS A 464 20.30 19.03 13.52
C LYS A 464 20.28 18.43 14.92
N SER A 465 20.22 17.10 15.03
CA SER A 465 20.30 16.33 16.27
C SER A 465 20.92 14.96 15.98
N GLU A 466 22.16 14.76 16.43
CA GLU A 466 22.88 13.49 16.30
C GLU A 466 22.20 12.32 17.03
N TRP A 467 21.53 12.59 18.15
CA TRP A 467 20.78 11.54 18.86
C TRP A 467 19.59 11.05 18.03
N LEU A 468 18.81 11.97 17.43
CA LEU A 468 17.70 11.62 16.56
C LEU A 468 18.19 10.92 15.29
N ASN A 469 19.30 11.36 14.71
CA ASN A 469 19.90 10.69 13.56
C ASN A 469 20.24 9.25 13.90
N ARG A 470 20.98 8.99 14.98
CA ARG A 470 21.33 7.61 15.41
C ARG A 470 20.09 6.77 15.69
N TYR A 471 19.06 7.34 16.29
CA TYR A 471 17.79 6.63 16.57
C TYR A 471 17.12 6.16 15.26
N TYR A 472 16.97 7.05 14.29
CA TYR A 472 16.30 6.71 13.02
C TYR A 472 17.18 5.86 12.10
N THR A 473 18.51 6.03 12.14
CA THR A 473 19.46 5.16 11.43
C THR A 473 19.38 3.72 11.95
N ALA A 474 19.26 3.54 13.26
CA ALA A 474 19.08 2.22 13.87
C ALA A 474 17.76 1.55 13.43
N ILE A 475 16.69 2.31 13.17
CA ILE A 475 15.42 1.78 12.67
C ILE A 475 15.50 1.53 11.16
N GLY A 476 16.05 2.43 10.40
CA GLY A 476 16.13 2.38 8.95
C GLY A 476 17.36 1.60 8.46
N THR A 477 18.48 2.26 8.34
CA THR A 477 19.71 1.73 7.70
C THR A 477 20.27 0.50 8.40
N ASP A 478 20.44 0.56 9.74
CA ASP A 478 21.04 -0.55 10.50
C ASP A 478 20.06 -1.68 10.78
N ALA A 479 18.77 -1.38 10.72
CA ALA A 479 17.69 -2.32 11.01
C ALA A 479 17.85 -3.09 12.34
N SER A 480 18.50 -2.50 13.33
CA SER A 480 18.81 -3.14 14.63
C SER A 480 17.55 -3.58 15.39
N PHE A 481 16.42 -2.93 15.14
CA PHE A 481 15.12 -3.32 15.73
C PHE A 481 14.64 -4.72 15.31
N ARG A 482 15.19 -5.30 14.23
CA ARG A 482 14.85 -6.68 13.81
C ARG A 482 15.15 -7.72 14.88
N GLN A 483 16.06 -7.42 15.79
CA GLN A 483 16.39 -8.30 16.92
C GLN A 483 15.38 -8.19 18.07
N ILE A 484 14.47 -7.21 18.05
CA ILE A 484 13.49 -6.99 19.10
C ILE A 484 12.15 -7.61 18.68
N PRO A 485 11.72 -8.73 19.32
CA PRO A 485 10.41 -9.33 19.05
C PRO A 485 9.28 -8.30 19.18
N ILE A 486 8.21 -8.45 18.40
CA ILE A 486 7.06 -7.54 18.32
C ILE A 486 7.39 -6.24 17.56
N VAL A 487 8.52 -5.58 17.84
CA VAL A 487 8.90 -4.34 17.13
C VAL A 487 9.20 -4.66 15.66
N ARG A 488 9.90 -5.75 15.41
CA ARG A 488 10.17 -6.26 14.06
C ARG A 488 8.88 -6.45 13.27
N GLU A 489 7.91 -7.16 13.85
CA GLU A 489 6.64 -7.44 13.18
C GLU A 489 5.82 -6.17 12.97
N LEU A 490 5.83 -5.22 13.89
CA LEU A 490 5.13 -3.94 13.73
C LEU A 490 5.67 -3.11 12.55
N LEU A 491 6.94 -3.27 12.20
CA LEU A 491 7.57 -2.58 11.07
C LEU A 491 7.53 -3.40 9.77
N SER A 492 7.01 -4.64 9.82
CA SER A 492 6.88 -5.52 8.64
C SER A 492 5.62 -5.20 7.82
N MET A 493 5.75 -5.15 6.49
CA MET A 493 4.58 -5.11 5.59
C MET A 493 3.65 -6.31 5.79
N GLY A 494 4.23 -7.48 6.04
CA GLY A 494 3.49 -8.73 6.24
C GLY A 494 2.45 -8.63 7.35
N LEU A 495 2.71 -7.88 8.44
CA LEU A 495 1.71 -7.67 9.49
C LEU A 495 0.45 -6.98 8.94
N TYR A 496 0.62 -5.93 8.13
CA TYR A 496 -0.51 -5.15 7.59
C TYR A 496 -1.25 -5.90 6.49
N PHE A 497 -0.55 -6.74 5.73
CA PHE A 497 -1.18 -7.72 4.85
C PHE A 497 -2.09 -8.67 5.64
N TRP A 498 -1.58 -9.24 6.74
CA TRP A 498 -2.36 -10.15 7.58
C TRP A 498 -3.50 -9.47 8.31
N LEU A 499 -3.36 -8.20 8.65
CA LEU A 499 -4.47 -7.40 9.18
C LEU A 499 -5.59 -7.24 8.13
N LEU A 500 -5.24 -7.05 6.86
CA LEU A 500 -6.22 -6.98 5.76
C LEU A 500 -6.92 -8.33 5.54
N VAL A 501 -6.17 -9.44 5.58
CA VAL A 501 -6.72 -10.81 5.52
C VAL A 501 -7.65 -11.08 6.71
N LEU A 502 -7.21 -10.75 7.93
CA LEU A 502 -8.00 -10.91 9.15
C LEU A 502 -9.29 -10.09 9.11
N ALA A 503 -9.21 -8.84 8.62
CA ALA A 503 -10.38 -7.99 8.43
C ALA A 503 -11.37 -8.63 7.45
N SER A 504 -10.90 -9.15 6.33
CA SER A 504 -11.74 -9.85 5.35
C SER A 504 -12.43 -11.08 5.95
N LEU A 505 -11.67 -11.95 6.62
CA LEU A 505 -12.20 -13.14 7.30
C LEU A 505 -13.23 -12.79 8.38
N TYR A 506 -12.95 -11.75 9.17
CA TYR A 506 -13.85 -11.28 10.23
C TYR A 506 -15.17 -10.73 9.67
N LEU A 507 -15.11 -9.94 8.60
CA LEU A 507 -16.30 -9.42 7.92
C LEU A 507 -17.16 -10.54 7.33
N ILE A 508 -16.54 -11.57 6.73
CA ILE A 508 -17.23 -12.76 6.23
C ILE A 508 -17.84 -13.55 7.41
N TYR A 509 -17.10 -13.72 8.50
CA TYR A 509 -17.60 -14.33 9.74
C TYR A 509 -18.81 -13.58 10.29
N GLN A 510 -18.82 -12.24 10.29
CA GLN A 510 -19.95 -11.43 10.73
C GLN A 510 -21.12 -11.38 9.73
N LYS A 511 -20.98 -11.92 8.52
CA LYS A 511 -21.91 -11.80 7.36
C LYS A 511 -22.07 -10.36 6.85
N GLU A 512 -21.08 -9.51 7.12
CA GLU A 512 -21.06 -8.12 6.68
C GLU A 512 -20.36 -7.98 5.31
N TYR A 513 -20.83 -8.78 4.33
CA TYR A 513 -20.19 -8.89 3.00
C TYR A 513 -20.08 -7.56 2.26
N ARG A 514 -21.01 -6.63 2.49
CA ARG A 514 -21.00 -5.30 1.87
C ARG A 514 -19.76 -4.49 2.27
N LYS A 515 -19.25 -4.71 3.48
CA LYS A 515 -18.03 -4.02 3.94
C LYS A 515 -16.76 -4.53 3.31
N LEU A 516 -16.75 -5.68 2.63
CA LEU A 516 -15.64 -6.08 1.80
C LEU A 516 -15.37 -5.05 0.69
N LEU A 517 -16.40 -4.35 0.22
CA LEU A 517 -16.24 -3.22 -0.71
C LEU A 517 -15.52 -2.03 -0.08
N TRP A 518 -15.62 -1.85 1.25
CA TRP A 518 -14.93 -0.75 1.95
C TRP A 518 -13.42 -0.92 1.91
N ILE A 519 -12.93 -2.15 1.92
CA ILE A 519 -11.49 -2.49 1.90
C ILE A 519 -11.02 -2.92 0.51
N LEU A 520 -11.92 -2.94 -0.47
CA LEU A 520 -11.60 -3.34 -1.84
C LEU A 520 -10.43 -2.56 -2.47
N PRO A 521 -10.32 -1.22 -2.32
CA PRO A 521 -9.18 -0.49 -2.86
C PRO A 521 -7.83 -0.98 -2.36
N LEU A 522 -7.73 -1.45 -1.12
CA LEU A 522 -6.49 -2.01 -0.57
C LEU A 522 -6.14 -3.36 -1.21
N TRP A 523 -7.14 -4.22 -1.46
CA TRP A 523 -6.93 -5.47 -2.17
C TRP A 523 -6.52 -5.26 -3.63
N MET A 524 -7.16 -4.31 -4.32
CA MET A 524 -6.82 -3.98 -5.70
C MET A 524 -5.42 -3.37 -5.79
N TYR A 525 -5.07 -2.47 -4.86
CA TYR A 525 -3.73 -1.92 -4.76
C TYR A 525 -2.68 -3.00 -4.52
N LEU A 526 -2.91 -3.88 -3.55
CA LEU A 526 -2.01 -5.00 -3.27
C LEU A 526 -1.84 -5.89 -4.51
N GLY A 527 -2.95 -6.23 -5.19
CA GLY A 527 -2.92 -7.00 -6.45
C GLY A 527 -2.02 -6.37 -7.50
N THR A 528 -2.09 -5.04 -7.70
CA THR A 528 -1.19 -4.34 -8.62
C THR A 528 0.26 -4.30 -8.14
N SER A 529 0.49 -4.23 -6.83
CA SER A 529 1.84 -4.20 -6.24
C SER A 529 2.55 -5.56 -6.33
N LEU A 530 1.80 -6.67 -6.25
CA LEU A 530 2.34 -8.03 -6.45
C LEU A 530 2.86 -8.27 -7.88
N LEU A 531 2.48 -7.44 -8.84
CA LEU A 531 2.98 -7.46 -10.21
C LEU A 531 4.24 -6.59 -10.41
N GLY A 532 4.68 -5.91 -9.36
CA GLY A 532 5.81 -4.98 -9.38
C GLY A 532 7.18 -5.67 -9.38
N PRO A 533 8.26 -4.90 -9.50
CA PRO A 533 9.62 -5.41 -9.62
C PRO A 533 10.21 -5.96 -8.32
N ALA A 534 9.67 -5.56 -7.19
CA ALA A 534 10.15 -5.94 -5.86
C ALA A 534 9.11 -5.64 -4.79
N ALA A 535 9.25 -6.26 -3.61
CA ALA A 535 8.42 -5.99 -2.45
C ALA A 535 9.12 -5.03 -1.49
N LEU A 536 9.11 -3.73 -1.80
CA LEU A 536 9.74 -2.70 -0.96
C LEU A 536 8.79 -2.20 0.13
N LEU A 537 9.31 -1.89 1.33
CA LEU A 537 8.52 -1.43 2.47
C LEU A 537 7.67 -0.18 2.15
N ARG A 538 8.22 0.75 1.33
CA ARG A 538 7.47 1.94 0.86
C ARG A 538 6.23 1.59 0.04
N TYR A 539 6.21 0.43 -0.65
CA TYR A 539 5.03 -0.04 -1.40
C TYR A 539 3.97 -0.65 -0.47
N GLY A 540 4.36 -1.13 0.71
CA GLY A 540 3.44 -1.58 1.75
C GLY A 540 2.85 -0.45 2.61
N TYR A 541 3.42 0.75 2.54
CA TYR A 541 3.01 1.87 3.37
C TYR A 541 1.52 2.25 3.29
N PRO A 542 0.83 2.14 2.13
CA PRO A 542 -0.62 2.34 2.09
C PRO A 542 -1.42 1.44 3.03
N LEU A 543 -1.04 0.16 3.17
CA LEU A 543 -1.69 -0.77 4.09
C LEU A 543 -1.46 -0.36 5.55
N MET A 544 -0.24 0.08 5.86
CA MET A 544 0.13 0.58 7.18
C MET A 544 -0.67 1.85 7.53
N ALA A 545 -0.71 2.83 6.65
CA ALA A 545 -1.47 4.08 6.83
C ALA A 545 -2.98 3.83 6.95
N ALA A 546 -3.51 2.78 6.31
CA ALA A 546 -4.92 2.39 6.37
C ALA A 546 -5.28 1.57 7.63
N CYS A 547 -4.31 1.14 8.46
CA CYS A 547 -4.54 0.30 9.63
C CYS A 547 -5.69 0.80 10.53
N PRO A 548 -5.78 2.09 10.92
CA PRO A 548 -6.90 2.58 11.72
C PRO A 548 -8.27 2.41 11.05
N ILE A 549 -8.32 2.50 9.72
CA ILE A 549 -9.56 2.34 8.95
C ILE A 549 -9.95 0.88 8.85
N LEU A 550 -9.00 -0.05 8.76
CA LEU A 550 -9.27 -1.48 8.84
C LEU A 550 -9.89 -1.85 10.19
N LEU A 551 -9.32 -1.36 11.30
CA LEU A 551 -9.85 -1.54 12.65
C LEU A 551 -11.25 -0.95 12.79
N PHE A 552 -11.49 0.25 12.24
CA PHE A 552 -12.81 0.87 12.20
C PHE A 552 -13.82 0.03 11.42
N THR A 553 -13.43 -0.51 10.27
CA THR A 553 -14.29 -1.34 9.43
C THR A 553 -14.72 -2.62 10.14
N MET A 554 -13.82 -3.26 10.88
CA MET A 554 -14.12 -4.43 11.70
C MET A 554 -15.01 -4.09 12.90
N TRP A 555 -14.81 -2.93 13.51
CA TRP A 555 -15.57 -2.52 14.70
C TRP A 555 -16.99 -2.02 14.38
N LYS A 556 -17.16 -1.17 13.36
CA LYS A 556 -18.45 -0.55 13.03
C LYS A 556 -19.49 -1.62 12.65
N LYS A 557 -20.66 -1.64 13.29
CA LYS A 557 -21.78 -2.49 12.86
C LYS A 557 -22.47 -1.85 11.64
N GLU A 558 -22.93 -2.68 10.70
CA GLU A 558 -23.91 -2.22 9.71
C GLU A 558 -25.23 -1.91 10.45
N ALA A 559 -25.85 -0.78 10.09
CA ALA A 559 -27.15 -0.38 10.62
C ALA A 559 -28.27 -1.19 9.95
#